data_97aa6d89f27a87550a188392352351d8
#
_entry.id   97aa6d89f27a87550a188392352351d8
#
_cell.length_a   1.000
_cell.length_b   1.000
_cell.length_c   1.000
_cell.angle_alpha   90.00
_cell.angle_beta   90.00
_cell.angle_gamma   90.00
#
_symmetry.space_group_name_H-M   'P 1'
#
loop_
_entity.id
_entity.type
_entity.pdbx_description
1 polymer ?
#
loop_
_entity_poly.entity_id
_entity_poly.type
_entity_poly.pdbx_seq_one_letter_code
_entity_poly.pdbx_strand_id
1 'polypeptide(L)'
;FIMPIDSLYKWLDFIGESHEVVTNLKEGTEFDSLDKHILCKKYVVNPPKTSGNSSRQAKQPKGISKLVENQFRFHYDTVLIKKCPWVIKPNDIISITSKVHGTSGISADVLCKRPLRWKDKVASWFTDVPDTKYDYLWSSRKVVKNQYYNKEASAGYYGCDIWGEAHSKLSPYLTKGLTLYYEIIGWLPTGQAIQAMNGKAYDYGYERPVWDPTTQTTPYEYGKNFGIQIYRITYTNPDGVVFEFSARQVQQWCKDKGLIPVEQLYYGYAKKLYPELDETEHWNENFIQKLANDKRFHMEELSPTCHNDVPHEGIVIRIENGLSEAYKLKCFRFLGEESKSLDKGE
;
A
#
# COMPACT_ATOMS: atom_id res chain seq x y z
N PHE A 1 -2.66 -13.95 -18.85
CA PHE A 1 -1.46 -14.78 -19.02
C PHE A 1 -1.19 -14.89 -20.53
N ILE A 2 -0.03 -14.46 -20.97
CA ILE A 2 0.40 -14.59 -22.38
C ILE A 2 1.51 -15.61 -22.39
N MET A 3 1.38 -16.63 -23.23
CA MET A 3 2.34 -17.71 -23.36
C MET A 3 2.66 -17.90 -24.85
N PRO A 4 3.94 -18.04 -25.24
CA PRO A 4 4.30 -18.38 -26.61
C PRO A 4 3.69 -19.73 -27.02
N ILE A 5 3.23 -19.83 -28.25
CA ILE A 5 2.63 -21.05 -28.77
C ILE A 5 3.60 -22.26 -28.72
N ASP A 6 4.90 -21.99 -28.87
CA ASP A 6 5.95 -23.01 -28.73
C ASP A 6 5.97 -23.70 -27.36
N SER A 7 5.51 -23.00 -26.33
CA SER A 7 5.37 -23.58 -25.00
C SER A 7 4.25 -24.62 -24.93
N LEU A 8 3.19 -24.46 -25.74
CA LEU A 8 2.14 -25.43 -25.85
C LEU A 8 2.62 -26.69 -26.57
N TYR A 9 3.41 -26.54 -27.63
CA TYR A 9 3.99 -27.69 -28.35
C TYR A 9 4.90 -28.51 -27.43
N LYS A 10 5.81 -27.87 -26.70
CA LYS A 10 6.68 -28.54 -25.72
C LYS A 10 5.90 -29.25 -24.62
N TRP A 11 4.79 -28.69 -24.20
CA TRP A 11 3.93 -29.31 -23.20
C TRP A 11 3.17 -30.51 -23.78
N LEU A 12 2.66 -30.40 -24.99
CA LEU A 12 2.02 -31.53 -25.70
C LEU A 12 3.01 -32.71 -25.91
N ASP A 13 4.25 -32.41 -26.30
CA ASP A 13 5.32 -33.41 -26.39
C ASP A 13 5.55 -34.12 -25.06
N PHE A 14 5.56 -33.35 -23.98
CA PHE A 14 5.77 -33.87 -22.63
C PHE A 14 4.65 -34.82 -22.18
N ILE A 15 3.39 -34.53 -22.54
CA ILE A 15 2.23 -35.35 -22.19
C ILE A 15 1.91 -36.41 -23.22
N GLY A 16 2.63 -36.46 -24.37
CA GLY A 16 2.45 -37.44 -25.42
C GLY A 16 1.23 -37.23 -26.33
N GLU A 17 0.76 -35.97 -26.42
CA GLU A 17 -0.40 -35.62 -27.26
C GLU A 17 0.03 -35.01 -28.60
N SER A 18 -0.86 -35.08 -29.59
CA SER A 18 -0.61 -34.57 -30.95
C SER A 18 -0.66 -33.06 -31.02
N HIS A 19 0.24 -32.44 -31.79
CA HIS A 19 0.23 -31.01 -32.09
C HIS A 19 -0.99 -30.57 -32.92
N GLU A 20 -1.72 -31.48 -33.54
CA GLU A 20 -2.92 -31.15 -34.33
C GLU A 20 -3.98 -30.40 -33.51
N VAL A 21 -4.05 -30.65 -32.21
CA VAL A 21 -4.97 -29.99 -31.30
C VAL A 21 -4.75 -28.47 -31.28
N VAL A 22 -3.49 -28.02 -31.39
CA VAL A 22 -3.11 -26.60 -31.42
C VAL A 22 -3.12 -26.04 -32.85
N THR A 23 -2.64 -26.81 -33.85
CA THR A 23 -2.58 -26.36 -35.25
C THR A 23 -3.96 -26.10 -35.84
N ASN A 24 -4.99 -26.74 -35.33
CA ASN A 24 -6.38 -26.55 -35.79
C ASN A 24 -7.10 -25.39 -35.13
N LEU A 25 -6.47 -24.70 -34.14
CA LEU A 25 -7.04 -23.51 -33.52
C LEU A 25 -6.98 -22.32 -34.47
N LYS A 26 -8.10 -21.57 -34.53
CA LYS A 26 -8.16 -20.33 -35.29
C LYS A 26 -7.73 -19.17 -34.39
N GLU A 27 -7.16 -18.11 -34.98
CA GLU A 27 -6.87 -16.89 -34.28
C GLU A 27 -8.16 -16.33 -33.64
N GLY A 28 -8.06 -15.96 -32.35
CA GLY A 28 -9.20 -15.48 -31.53
C GLY A 28 -10.01 -16.60 -30.85
N THR A 29 -9.63 -17.88 -31.00
CA THR A 29 -10.26 -18.98 -30.25
C THR A 29 -9.92 -18.87 -28.78
N GLU A 30 -10.93 -18.78 -27.92
CA GLU A 30 -10.79 -18.80 -26.46
C GLU A 30 -10.92 -20.26 -25.96
N PHE A 31 -9.96 -20.69 -25.14
CA PHE A 31 -9.98 -22.01 -24.53
C PHE A 31 -9.25 -22.01 -23.17
N ASP A 32 -9.70 -22.82 -22.25
CA ASP A 32 -9.08 -23.10 -20.96
C ASP A 32 -8.54 -24.53 -20.85
N SER A 33 -8.91 -25.36 -21.82
CA SER A 33 -8.52 -26.76 -21.92
C SER A 33 -8.21 -27.13 -23.38
N LEU A 34 -7.29 -28.06 -23.58
CA LEU A 34 -7.01 -28.68 -24.87
C LEU A 34 -7.24 -30.18 -24.72
N ASP A 35 -8.13 -30.71 -25.57
CA ASP A 35 -8.64 -32.06 -25.46
C ASP A 35 -9.17 -32.36 -24.03
N LYS A 36 -8.53 -33.23 -23.29
CA LYS A 36 -8.91 -33.58 -21.91
C LYS A 36 -8.11 -32.87 -20.84
N HIS A 37 -7.16 -32.06 -21.24
CA HIS A 37 -6.19 -31.41 -20.35
C HIS A 37 -6.55 -29.97 -20.09
N ILE A 38 -6.71 -29.61 -18.80
CA ILE A 38 -6.94 -28.23 -18.36
C ILE A 38 -5.59 -27.51 -18.42
N LEU A 39 -5.49 -26.47 -19.27
CA LEU A 39 -4.30 -25.62 -19.41
C LEU A 39 -4.27 -24.49 -18.40
N CYS A 40 -5.40 -23.86 -18.20
CA CYS A 40 -5.53 -22.77 -17.23
C CYS A 40 -6.89 -22.84 -16.56
N LYS A 41 -6.93 -22.44 -15.32
CA LYS A 41 -8.16 -22.29 -14.55
C LYS A 41 -8.21 -20.88 -14.00
N LYS A 42 -9.37 -20.24 -14.12
CA LYS A 42 -9.55 -18.93 -13.47
C LYS A 42 -9.23 -19.06 -12.00
N TYR A 43 -8.21 -18.33 -11.56
CA TYR A 43 -7.87 -18.27 -10.14
C TYR A 43 -8.99 -17.56 -9.39
N VAL A 44 -9.60 -18.27 -8.45
CA VAL A 44 -10.61 -17.72 -7.55
C VAL A 44 -9.94 -17.55 -6.20
N VAL A 45 -9.77 -16.30 -5.78
CA VAL A 45 -9.24 -15.99 -4.45
C VAL A 45 -10.24 -16.51 -3.41
N ASN A 46 -9.78 -17.40 -2.53
CA ASN A 46 -10.59 -17.81 -1.40
C ASN A 46 -10.90 -16.58 -0.52
N PRO A 47 -12.15 -16.35 -0.15
CA PRO A 47 -12.45 -15.26 0.77
C PRO A 47 -11.67 -15.50 2.08
N PRO A 48 -11.09 -14.45 2.70
CA PRO A 48 -10.38 -14.59 3.95
C PRO A 48 -11.29 -15.29 4.94
N LYS A 49 -10.75 -16.28 5.66
CA LYS A 49 -11.48 -16.96 6.74
C LYS A 49 -11.79 -15.90 7.78
N THR A 50 -13.00 -15.37 7.75
CA THR A 50 -13.51 -14.53 8.83
C THR A 50 -13.55 -15.43 10.06
N SER A 51 -12.65 -15.20 11.01
CA SER A 51 -12.79 -15.75 12.36
C SER A 51 -14.19 -15.35 12.83
N GLY A 52 -15.06 -16.37 13.00
CA GLY A 52 -16.49 -16.23 13.11
C GLY A 52 -16.97 -15.34 14.25
N ASN A 53 -16.99 -14.07 13.98
CA ASN A 53 -17.90 -13.12 14.57
C ASN A 53 -18.38 -12.23 13.42
N SER A 54 -19.37 -12.74 12.68
CA SER A 54 -20.22 -11.89 11.84
C SER A 54 -21.04 -10.99 12.77
N SER A 55 -20.37 -10.05 13.44
CA SER A 55 -21.04 -8.88 13.94
C SER A 55 -21.62 -8.21 12.71
N ARG A 56 -22.97 -8.19 12.63
CA ARG A 56 -23.74 -7.41 11.66
C ARG A 56 -22.97 -6.14 11.42
N GLN A 57 -22.55 -5.89 10.16
CA GLN A 57 -21.90 -4.63 9.80
C GLN A 57 -22.74 -3.52 10.39
N ALA A 58 -22.27 -2.93 11.48
CA ALA A 58 -22.93 -1.80 12.09
C ALA A 58 -23.02 -0.75 10.99
N LYS A 59 -24.26 -0.38 10.61
CA LYS A 59 -24.48 0.67 9.61
C LYS A 59 -23.65 1.85 10.05
N GLN A 60 -22.72 2.29 9.20
CA GLN A 60 -21.89 3.45 9.49
C GLN A 60 -22.80 4.61 9.93
N PRO A 61 -22.52 5.24 11.07
CA PRO A 61 -23.32 6.36 11.52
C PRO A 61 -23.40 7.39 10.40
N LYS A 62 -24.60 7.87 10.08
CA LYS A 62 -24.87 8.83 8.96
C LYS A 62 -24.11 10.16 9.05
N GLY A 63 -23.23 10.35 10.04
CA GLY A 63 -22.46 11.58 10.27
C GLY A 63 -21.00 11.58 9.79
N ILE A 64 -20.51 10.48 9.21
CA ILE A 64 -19.07 10.31 8.96
C ILE A 64 -18.60 10.96 7.65
N SER A 65 -19.43 11.11 6.64
CA SER A 65 -19.04 11.74 5.39
C SER A 65 -19.05 13.26 5.51
N LYS A 66 -18.08 13.79 6.25
CA LYS A 66 -17.79 15.23 6.29
C LYS A 66 -16.72 15.63 5.29
N LEU A 67 -16.40 14.75 4.35
CA LEU A 67 -15.42 15.04 3.32
C LEU A 67 -15.92 16.13 2.39
N VAL A 68 -15.05 17.09 2.13
CA VAL A 68 -15.21 18.05 1.04
C VAL A 68 -14.56 17.42 -0.18
N GLU A 69 -15.19 17.57 -1.33
CA GLU A 69 -14.66 17.06 -2.58
C GLU A 69 -13.26 17.58 -2.84
N ASN A 70 -12.39 16.71 -3.34
CA ASN A 70 -10.98 16.97 -3.65
C ASN A 70 -10.07 17.35 -2.45
N GLN A 71 -10.56 17.39 -1.23
CA GLN A 71 -9.72 17.72 -0.07
C GLN A 71 -8.99 16.53 0.51
N PHE A 72 -9.61 15.34 0.54
CA PHE A 72 -9.00 14.12 1.04
C PHE A 72 -8.80 13.10 -0.08
N ARG A 73 -7.58 12.59 -0.21
CA ARG A 73 -7.22 11.56 -1.19
C ARG A 73 -6.89 10.27 -0.49
N PHE A 74 -7.59 9.20 -0.85
CA PHE A 74 -7.25 7.86 -0.41
C PHE A 74 -5.89 7.42 -0.97
N HIS A 75 -5.32 6.40 -0.36
CA HIS A 75 -4.22 5.68 -0.95
C HIS A 75 -4.69 5.03 -2.27
N TYR A 76 -3.96 5.26 -3.34
CA TYR A 76 -4.19 4.56 -4.60
C TYR A 76 -3.26 3.34 -4.72
N ASP A 77 -3.76 2.30 -5.34
CA ASP A 77 -3.00 1.09 -5.56
C ASP A 77 -1.91 1.33 -6.62
N THR A 78 -0.65 1.23 -6.19
CA THR A 78 0.47 1.28 -7.13
C THR A 78 0.38 0.10 -8.10
N VAL A 79 0.57 0.38 -9.39
CA VAL A 79 0.58 -0.63 -10.45
C VAL A 79 1.90 -1.42 -10.40
N LEU A 80 1.87 -2.70 -10.76
CA LEU A 80 3.09 -3.48 -10.97
C LEU A 80 3.83 -2.94 -12.20
N ILE A 81 5.07 -2.46 -12.03
CA ILE A 81 5.85 -1.86 -13.13
C ILE A 81 6.05 -2.82 -14.30
N LYS A 82 6.13 -4.13 -14.05
CA LYS A 82 6.22 -5.16 -15.10
C LYS A 82 5.02 -5.16 -16.07
N LYS A 83 3.88 -4.58 -15.69
CA LYS A 83 2.70 -4.45 -16.56
C LYS A 83 2.74 -3.21 -17.45
N CYS A 84 3.61 -2.25 -17.14
CA CYS A 84 3.73 -0.98 -17.84
C CYS A 84 5.20 -0.51 -17.87
N PRO A 85 6.16 -1.30 -18.41
CA PRO A 85 7.58 -0.98 -18.38
C PRO A 85 7.90 0.33 -19.09
N TRP A 86 7.10 0.71 -20.08
CA TRP A 86 7.26 1.93 -20.89
C TRP A 86 7.07 3.25 -20.16
N VAL A 87 6.61 3.24 -18.90
CA VAL A 87 6.32 4.46 -18.15
C VAL A 87 7.58 5.17 -17.67
N ILE A 88 8.67 4.45 -17.43
CA ILE A 88 9.95 5.04 -17.01
C ILE A 88 10.82 5.26 -18.26
N LYS A 89 11.32 6.48 -18.40
CA LYS A 89 12.20 6.88 -19.50
C LYS A 89 13.63 7.09 -18.99
N PRO A 90 14.66 6.95 -19.84
CA PRO A 90 16.06 7.12 -19.44
C PRO A 90 16.36 8.43 -18.70
N ASN A 91 15.73 9.52 -19.13
CA ASN A 91 15.95 10.86 -18.58
C ASN A 91 15.01 11.24 -17.43
N ASP A 92 14.12 10.36 -16.99
CA ASP A 92 13.29 10.62 -15.81
C ASP A 92 14.16 10.63 -14.56
N ILE A 93 13.87 11.57 -13.67
CA ILE A 93 14.35 11.50 -12.29
C ILE A 93 13.43 10.55 -11.55
N ILE A 94 13.99 9.52 -10.99
CA ILE A 94 13.25 8.52 -10.21
C ILE A 94 13.77 8.47 -8.77
N SER A 95 12.89 8.10 -7.86
CA SER A 95 13.26 7.61 -6.55
C SER A 95 12.89 6.13 -6.41
N ILE A 96 13.71 5.38 -5.68
CA ILE A 96 13.44 3.99 -5.31
C ILE A 96 13.46 3.91 -3.80
N THR A 97 12.39 3.37 -3.23
CA THR A 97 12.27 3.16 -1.79
C THR A 97 12.00 1.69 -1.50
N SER A 98 12.42 1.23 -0.32
CA SER A 98 12.07 -0.09 0.18
C SER A 98 10.56 -0.19 0.37
N LYS A 99 9.97 -1.29 -0.08
CA LYS A 99 8.55 -1.57 0.16
C LYS A 99 8.40 -2.31 1.48
N VAL A 100 7.89 -1.59 2.46
CA VAL A 100 7.66 -2.10 3.81
C VAL A 100 6.37 -2.90 3.86
N HIS A 101 6.41 -4.06 4.52
CA HIS A 101 5.25 -4.93 4.71
C HIS A 101 4.56 -4.62 6.04
N GLY A 102 3.39 -4.00 5.95
CA GLY A 102 2.60 -3.57 7.10
C GLY A 102 1.18 -3.24 6.69
N THR A 103 0.55 -2.33 7.39
CA THR A 103 -0.79 -1.83 7.04
C THR A 103 -0.78 -0.34 6.76
N SER A 104 -1.26 0.05 5.59
CA SER A 104 -1.25 1.46 5.19
C SER A 104 -2.24 2.29 6.00
N GLY A 105 -1.80 3.49 6.37
CA GLY A 105 -2.58 4.50 7.04
C GLY A 105 -2.42 5.87 6.40
N ILE A 106 -3.40 6.73 6.66
CA ILE A 106 -3.42 8.12 6.23
C ILE A 106 -3.80 8.99 7.42
N SER A 107 -3.10 10.10 7.60
CA SER A 107 -3.47 11.13 8.58
C SER A 107 -3.46 12.50 7.91
N ALA A 108 -4.51 13.27 8.08
CA ALA A 108 -4.69 14.54 7.38
C ALA A 108 -5.32 15.61 8.29
N ASP A 109 -4.98 16.86 8.02
CA ASP A 109 -5.70 18.06 8.51
C ASP A 109 -6.21 18.82 7.30
N VAL A 110 -7.43 18.55 6.87
CA VAL A 110 -8.00 19.06 5.62
C VAL A 110 -9.38 19.68 5.83
N LEU A 111 -9.87 20.41 4.83
CA LEU A 111 -11.21 20.97 4.89
C LEU A 111 -12.26 19.87 4.94
N CYS A 112 -13.11 19.96 5.95
CA CYS A 112 -14.25 19.08 6.18
C CYS A 112 -15.54 19.89 6.29
N LYS A 113 -16.67 19.29 5.91
CA LYS A 113 -17.98 19.89 6.17
C LYS A 113 -18.22 19.94 7.67
N ARG A 114 -18.62 21.11 8.17
CA ARG A 114 -19.04 21.28 9.56
C ARG A 114 -20.56 21.25 9.68
N PRO A 115 -21.12 20.67 10.75
CA PRO A 115 -22.54 20.79 11.01
C PRO A 115 -22.88 22.25 11.32
N LEU A 116 -23.75 22.86 10.54
CA LEU A 116 -24.29 24.20 10.81
C LEU A 116 -25.21 24.13 12.04
N ARG A 117 -24.92 24.93 13.04
CA ARG A 117 -25.80 25.14 14.21
C ARG A 117 -27.00 25.98 13.77
N TRP A 118 -28.05 25.98 14.58
CA TRP A 118 -29.25 26.78 14.28
C TRP A 118 -28.93 28.28 14.08
N LYS A 119 -27.98 28.81 14.86
CA LYS A 119 -27.47 30.19 14.72
C LYS A 119 -26.79 30.44 13.38
N ASP A 120 -26.01 29.47 12.90
CA ASP A 120 -25.35 29.53 11.59
C ASP A 120 -26.39 29.55 10.46
N LYS A 121 -27.49 28.78 10.61
CA LYS A 121 -28.58 28.75 9.64
C LYS A 121 -29.35 30.09 9.59
N VAL A 122 -29.52 30.75 10.72
CA VAL A 122 -30.15 32.08 10.75
C VAL A 122 -29.18 33.12 10.17
N ALA A 123 -27.90 33.06 10.55
CA ALA A 123 -26.87 33.97 10.04
C ALA A 123 -26.68 33.82 8.52
N SER A 124 -26.83 32.60 7.95
CA SER A 124 -26.71 32.36 6.51
C SER A 124 -27.77 33.05 5.66
N TRP A 125 -28.82 33.59 6.26
CA TRP A 125 -29.80 34.45 5.57
C TRP A 125 -29.27 35.87 5.33
N PHE A 126 -28.22 36.28 6.07
CA PHE A 126 -27.72 37.65 6.04
C PHE A 126 -26.25 37.73 5.63
N THR A 127 -25.51 36.67 5.78
CA THR A 127 -24.05 36.60 5.50
C THR A 127 -23.64 35.22 5.00
N ASP A 128 -22.55 35.16 4.25
CA ASP A 128 -21.92 33.89 3.91
C ASP A 128 -21.31 33.25 5.15
N VAL A 129 -21.93 32.17 5.65
CA VAL A 129 -21.44 31.40 6.77
C VAL A 129 -20.65 30.21 6.23
N PRO A 130 -19.35 30.10 6.55
CA PRO A 130 -18.54 28.96 6.10
C PRO A 130 -19.14 27.63 6.58
N ASP A 131 -19.44 26.73 5.65
CA ASP A 131 -19.93 25.39 5.93
C ASP A 131 -18.81 24.35 6.07
N THR A 132 -17.56 24.80 5.94
CA THR A 132 -16.35 23.99 6.05
C THR A 132 -15.43 24.49 7.16
N LYS A 133 -14.61 23.60 7.66
CA LYS A 133 -13.50 23.88 8.59
C LYS A 133 -12.38 22.86 8.37
N TYR A 134 -11.16 23.23 8.72
CA TYR A 134 -10.08 22.26 8.86
C TYR A 134 -10.37 21.33 10.03
N ASP A 135 -10.19 20.02 9.79
CA ASP A 135 -10.42 18.99 10.81
C ASP A 135 -9.53 17.78 10.56
N TYR A 136 -9.20 17.08 11.63
CA TYR A 136 -8.40 15.87 11.55
C TYR A 136 -9.20 14.70 10.98
N LEU A 137 -8.58 13.99 10.05
CA LEU A 137 -9.06 12.75 9.50
C LEU A 137 -7.94 11.71 9.53
N TRP A 138 -8.29 10.47 9.80
CA TRP A 138 -7.39 9.35 9.56
C TRP A 138 -8.13 8.24 8.83
N SER A 139 -7.38 7.38 8.19
CA SER A 139 -7.95 6.35 7.34
C SER A 139 -7.07 5.11 7.32
N SER A 140 -7.70 3.95 7.26
CA SER A 140 -7.08 2.78 6.67
C SER A 140 -7.08 2.95 5.14
N ARG A 141 -6.66 1.93 4.40
CA ARG A 141 -6.63 1.97 2.93
C ARG A 141 -7.93 2.42 2.27
N LYS A 142 -9.11 2.09 2.85
CA LYS A 142 -10.42 2.34 2.24
C LYS A 142 -11.45 2.97 3.18
N VAL A 143 -11.17 3.09 4.47
CA VAL A 143 -12.15 3.51 5.47
C VAL A 143 -11.66 4.75 6.17
N VAL A 144 -12.32 5.88 5.94
CA VAL A 144 -12.06 7.14 6.66
C VAL A 144 -12.65 7.06 8.06
N LYS A 145 -11.87 7.51 9.00
CA LYS A 145 -12.22 7.63 10.41
C LYS A 145 -12.00 9.08 10.85
N ASN A 146 -12.67 9.50 11.90
CA ASN A 146 -12.50 10.81 12.50
C ASN A 146 -12.92 10.79 13.97
N GLN A 147 -12.73 11.91 14.66
CA GLN A 147 -13.07 12.05 16.09
C GLN A 147 -14.55 11.76 16.42
N TYR A 148 -15.44 11.71 15.44
CA TYR A 148 -16.86 11.42 15.60
C TYR A 148 -17.17 9.93 15.38
N TYR A 149 -16.15 9.13 15.12
CA TYR A 149 -16.29 7.70 14.94
C TYR A 149 -16.51 7.03 16.30
N ASN A 150 -17.54 6.18 16.40
CA ASN A 150 -17.72 5.39 17.61
C ASN A 150 -16.57 4.39 17.75
N LYS A 151 -15.86 4.40 18.88
CA LYS A 151 -14.72 3.50 19.13
C LYS A 151 -15.05 2.03 18.93
N GLU A 152 -16.25 1.60 19.32
CA GLU A 152 -16.70 0.21 19.13
C GLU A 152 -16.92 -0.16 17.65
N ALA A 153 -17.43 0.78 16.86
CA ALA A 153 -17.59 0.60 15.42
C ALA A 153 -16.27 0.77 14.65
N SER A 154 -15.22 1.30 15.29
CA SER A 154 -13.92 1.59 14.67
C SER A 154 -12.91 0.47 14.79
N ALA A 155 -13.24 -0.65 15.45
CA ALA A 155 -12.33 -1.77 15.68
C ALA A 155 -11.73 -2.34 14.37
N GLY A 156 -12.44 -2.23 13.25
CA GLY A 156 -11.93 -2.54 11.92
C GLY A 156 -11.42 -3.97 11.77
N TYR A 157 -10.53 -4.17 10.80
CA TYR A 157 -10.00 -5.48 10.43
C TYR A 157 -9.25 -6.19 11.58
N TYR A 158 -8.54 -5.43 12.42
CA TYR A 158 -7.71 -5.98 13.50
C TYR A 158 -8.43 -6.08 14.85
N GLY A 159 -9.70 -5.74 14.94
CA GLY A 159 -10.41 -5.68 16.23
C GLY A 159 -9.97 -4.52 17.14
N CYS A 160 -9.09 -3.63 16.65
CA CYS A 160 -8.62 -2.41 17.34
C CYS A 160 -8.37 -1.29 16.33
N ASP A 161 -8.41 -0.02 16.79
CA ASP A 161 -8.15 1.13 15.92
C ASP A 161 -6.69 1.56 15.92
N ILE A 162 -5.82 0.72 15.34
CA ILE A 162 -4.40 1.02 15.21
C ILE A 162 -4.13 2.28 14.35
N TRP A 163 -5.03 2.62 13.44
CA TRP A 163 -4.92 3.83 12.64
C TRP A 163 -5.18 5.09 13.46
N GLY A 164 -6.12 5.02 14.42
CA GLY A 164 -6.34 6.09 15.40
C GLY A 164 -5.14 6.27 16.33
N GLU A 165 -4.52 5.19 16.77
CA GLU A 165 -3.28 5.23 17.55
C GLU A 165 -2.15 5.89 16.75
N ALA A 166 -1.94 5.48 15.50
CA ALA A 166 -0.95 6.09 14.61
C ALA A 166 -1.26 7.59 14.37
N HIS A 167 -2.52 7.93 14.12
CA HIS A 167 -2.95 9.32 13.95
C HIS A 167 -2.66 10.16 15.19
N SER A 168 -2.90 9.64 16.40
CA SER A 168 -2.62 10.37 17.65
C SER A 168 -1.15 10.77 17.78
N LYS A 169 -0.23 9.96 17.23
CA LYS A 169 1.21 10.24 17.21
C LYS A 169 1.61 11.20 16.11
N LEU A 170 0.90 11.20 14.99
CA LEU A 170 1.20 12.06 13.84
C LEU A 170 0.47 13.39 13.84
N SER A 171 -0.68 13.50 14.51
CA SER A 171 -1.50 14.72 14.54
C SER A 171 -0.75 15.98 15.02
N PRO A 172 0.21 15.94 15.97
CA PRO A 172 0.97 17.14 16.38
C PRO A 172 1.83 17.74 15.26
N TYR A 173 2.12 16.96 14.21
CA TYR A 173 2.95 17.39 13.07
C TYR A 173 2.11 17.84 11.88
N LEU A 174 0.79 17.61 11.92
CA LEU A 174 -0.11 18.04 10.86
C LEU A 174 -0.35 19.54 10.90
N THR A 175 -0.35 20.14 9.72
CA THR A 175 -0.76 21.52 9.49
C THR A 175 -1.90 21.54 8.47
N LYS A 176 -2.67 22.62 8.44
CA LYS A 176 -3.81 22.77 7.52
C LYS A 176 -3.43 22.44 6.09
N GLY A 177 -4.13 21.51 5.48
CA GLY A 177 -3.89 20.99 4.12
C GLY A 177 -2.90 19.82 4.05
N LEU A 178 -2.16 19.50 5.11
CA LEU A 178 -1.16 18.44 5.09
C LEU A 178 -1.80 17.07 5.23
N THR A 179 -1.33 16.12 4.42
CA THR A 179 -1.70 14.71 4.49
C THR A 179 -0.45 13.84 4.49
N LEU A 180 -0.35 12.95 5.47
CA LEU A 180 0.71 11.97 5.60
C LEU A 180 0.18 10.58 5.23
N TYR A 181 0.93 9.87 4.39
CA TYR A 181 0.68 8.48 4.01
C TYR A 181 1.82 7.64 4.56
N TYR A 182 1.47 6.56 5.26
CA TYR A 182 2.45 5.79 6.02
C TYR A 182 2.09 4.31 6.08
N GLU A 183 3.06 3.49 6.43
CA GLU A 183 2.88 2.10 6.78
C GLU A 183 3.02 1.93 8.30
N ILE A 184 2.11 1.18 8.93
CA ILE A 184 2.19 0.80 10.33
C ILE A 184 2.74 -0.62 10.37
N ILE A 185 3.76 -0.85 11.19
CA ILE A 185 4.51 -2.10 11.32
C ILE A 185 4.65 -2.51 12.78
N GLY A 186 4.95 -3.78 13.02
CA GLY A 186 5.14 -4.33 14.36
C GLY A 186 3.96 -5.17 14.83
N TRP A 187 3.51 -4.94 16.04
CA TRP A 187 2.52 -5.79 16.71
C TRP A 187 1.22 -5.04 17.02
N LEU A 188 0.13 -5.78 17.07
CA LEU A 188 -1.16 -5.30 17.57
C LEU A 188 -1.20 -5.36 19.12
N PRO A 189 -2.11 -4.64 19.78
CA PRO A 189 -2.31 -4.75 21.23
C PRO A 189 -2.58 -6.18 21.71
N THR A 190 -3.14 -7.02 20.83
CA THR A 190 -3.40 -8.46 21.10
C THR A 190 -2.13 -9.32 21.05
N GLY A 191 -0.98 -8.75 20.71
CA GLY A 191 0.27 -9.49 20.46
C GLY A 191 0.31 -10.23 19.13
N GLN A 192 -0.66 -10.03 18.25
CA GLN A 192 -0.60 -10.52 16.87
C GLN A 192 0.24 -9.58 16.00
N ALA A 193 0.91 -10.13 15.01
CA ALA A 193 1.67 -9.31 14.06
C ALA A 193 0.73 -8.49 13.16
N ILE A 194 1.12 -7.24 12.90
CA ILE A 194 0.47 -6.44 11.86
C ILE A 194 0.81 -7.05 10.52
N GLN A 195 -0.22 -7.41 9.75
CA GLN A 195 -0.07 -7.95 8.41
C GLN A 195 0.85 -9.18 8.34
N ALA A 196 0.59 -10.20 9.18
CA ALA A 196 1.25 -11.49 9.02
C ALA A 196 0.96 -12.09 7.64
N MET A 197 1.91 -12.82 7.07
CA MET A 197 1.77 -13.48 5.79
C MET A 197 2.15 -14.95 5.89
N ASN A 198 1.29 -15.85 5.45
CA ASN A 198 1.49 -17.29 5.51
C ASN A 198 1.90 -17.78 6.92
N GLY A 199 1.26 -17.20 7.96
CA GLY A 199 1.53 -17.50 9.37
C GLY A 199 2.85 -16.91 9.92
N LYS A 200 3.63 -16.16 9.11
CA LYS A 200 4.87 -15.53 9.54
C LYS A 200 4.67 -14.04 9.81
N ALA A 201 5.17 -13.57 10.94
CA ALA A 201 5.28 -12.16 11.24
C ALA A 201 6.48 -11.54 10.50
N TYR A 202 6.38 -10.27 10.11
CA TYR A 202 7.52 -9.43 9.73
C TYR A 202 8.03 -8.73 10.99
N ASP A 203 9.09 -9.26 11.56
CA ASP A 203 9.65 -8.78 12.84
C ASP A 203 10.62 -7.62 12.59
N TYR A 204 10.13 -6.41 12.73
CA TYR A 204 10.94 -5.18 12.61
C TYR A 204 11.67 -4.78 13.89
N GLY A 205 11.79 -5.69 14.88
CA GLY A 205 12.47 -5.42 16.13
C GLY A 205 11.64 -4.74 17.21
N TYR A 206 10.33 -4.60 16.99
CA TYR A 206 9.41 -4.11 18.03
C TYR A 206 9.09 -5.21 19.04
N GLU A 207 8.94 -4.83 20.31
CA GLU A 207 8.57 -5.74 21.37
C GLU A 207 7.11 -6.19 21.23
N ARG A 208 6.88 -7.50 21.28
CA ARG A 208 5.55 -8.05 21.29
C ARG A 208 4.85 -7.67 22.61
N PRO A 209 3.63 -7.06 22.55
CA PRO A 209 2.88 -6.77 23.78
C PRO A 209 2.54 -8.04 24.55
N VAL A 210 2.74 -7.99 25.86
CA VAL A 210 2.46 -9.08 26.77
C VAL A 210 1.54 -8.57 27.87
N TRP A 211 0.58 -9.38 28.28
CA TRP A 211 -0.31 -9.08 29.40
C TRP A 211 0.50 -8.92 30.70
N ASP A 212 0.32 -7.79 31.37
CA ASP A 212 0.91 -7.51 32.67
C ASP A 212 -0.11 -7.85 33.78
N PRO A 213 0.11 -8.90 34.58
CA PRO A 213 -0.78 -9.29 35.65
C PRO A 213 -0.84 -8.27 36.79
N THR A 214 0.20 -7.42 36.94
CA THR A 214 0.26 -6.41 38.01
C THR A 214 -0.67 -5.24 37.72
N THR A 215 -0.65 -4.74 36.49
CA THR A 215 -1.48 -3.62 36.06
C THR A 215 -2.82 -4.09 35.49
N GLN A 216 -3.01 -5.39 35.27
CA GLN A 216 -4.16 -6.00 34.60
C GLN A 216 -4.43 -5.34 33.21
N THR A 217 -3.36 -5.00 32.50
CA THR A 217 -3.41 -4.39 31.18
C THR A 217 -2.40 -5.02 30.23
N THR A 218 -2.53 -4.75 28.95
CA THR A 218 -1.47 -5.01 27.97
C THR A 218 -0.89 -3.67 27.58
N PRO A 219 0.32 -3.31 28.07
CA PRO A 219 0.99 -2.07 27.68
C PRO A 219 1.19 -2.07 26.16
N TYR A 220 0.81 -0.95 25.52
CA TYR A 220 0.94 -0.78 24.08
C TYR A 220 1.39 0.63 23.74
N GLU A 221 2.58 0.72 23.14
CA GLU A 221 3.27 1.99 22.96
C GLU A 221 3.91 2.09 21.57
N TYR A 222 3.77 3.28 20.95
CA TYR A 222 4.48 3.65 19.74
C TYR A 222 6.01 3.69 19.99
N GLY A 223 6.78 3.19 19.05
CA GLY A 223 8.24 3.08 19.16
C GLY A 223 8.70 1.86 19.96
N LYS A 224 7.83 1.29 20.79
CA LYS A 224 8.10 0.06 21.54
C LYS A 224 7.44 -1.16 20.90
N ASN A 225 6.14 -1.11 20.67
CA ASN A 225 5.38 -2.25 20.15
C ASN A 225 5.05 -2.13 18.66
N PHE A 226 4.96 -0.92 18.15
CA PHE A 226 4.72 -0.64 16.74
C PHE A 226 5.44 0.62 16.29
N GLY A 227 5.66 0.71 14.98
CA GLY A 227 6.26 1.86 14.32
C GLY A 227 5.44 2.36 13.15
N ILE A 228 5.81 3.55 12.70
CA ILE A 228 5.19 4.23 11.56
C ILE A 228 6.31 4.65 10.62
N GLN A 229 6.20 4.27 9.34
CA GLN A 229 7.14 4.70 8.29
C GLN A 229 6.41 5.51 7.24
N ILE A 230 6.78 6.77 7.06
CA ILE A 230 6.13 7.70 6.14
C ILE A 230 6.73 7.52 4.74
N TYR A 231 5.89 7.27 3.74
CA TYR A 231 6.33 7.08 2.35
C TYR A 231 5.87 8.18 1.39
N ARG A 232 4.88 8.99 1.78
CA ARG A 232 4.34 10.06 0.92
C ARG A 232 3.77 11.18 1.77
N ILE A 233 3.95 12.41 1.32
CA ILE A 233 3.34 13.61 1.92
C ILE A 233 2.73 14.44 0.81
N THR A 234 1.52 14.96 1.04
CA THR A 234 0.87 15.91 0.14
C THR A 234 0.36 17.12 0.91
N TYR A 235 0.27 18.23 0.23
CA TYR A 235 -0.43 19.42 0.69
C TYR A 235 -1.61 19.70 -0.25
N THR A 236 -2.79 19.91 0.30
CA THR A 236 -3.99 20.26 -0.46
C THR A 236 -4.42 21.66 -0.08
N ASN A 237 -4.52 22.56 -1.06
CA ASN A 237 -4.98 23.92 -0.83
C ASN A 237 -6.52 23.97 -0.65
N PRO A 238 -7.11 25.12 -0.25
CA PRO A 238 -8.56 25.24 -0.09
C PRO A 238 -9.38 24.90 -1.34
N ASP A 239 -8.80 25.10 -2.54
CA ASP A 239 -9.46 24.81 -3.82
C ASP A 239 -9.38 23.31 -4.21
N GLY A 240 -8.74 22.47 -3.38
CA GLY A 240 -8.58 21.04 -3.63
C GLY A 240 -7.44 20.69 -4.58
N VAL A 241 -6.55 21.63 -4.89
CA VAL A 241 -5.31 21.36 -5.66
C VAL A 241 -4.29 20.70 -4.76
N VAL A 242 -3.77 19.56 -5.20
CA VAL A 242 -2.81 18.75 -4.45
C VAL A 242 -1.39 19.03 -4.93
N PHE A 243 -0.51 19.30 -3.99
CA PHE A 243 0.94 19.42 -4.19
C PHE A 243 1.62 18.18 -3.60
N GLU A 244 2.37 17.50 -4.42
CA GLU A 244 3.08 16.27 -4.04
C GLU A 244 4.49 16.60 -3.59
N PHE A 245 4.91 16.11 -2.41
CA PHE A 245 6.29 16.23 -1.97
C PHE A 245 7.15 15.23 -2.75
N SER A 246 8.33 15.67 -3.23
CA SER A 246 9.33 14.76 -3.77
C SER A 246 9.84 13.80 -2.67
N ALA A 247 10.42 12.67 -3.08
CA ALA A 247 11.00 11.73 -2.11
C ALA A 247 12.04 12.42 -1.19
N ARG A 248 12.87 13.30 -1.74
CA ARG A 248 13.82 14.10 -0.93
C ARG A 248 13.14 15.02 0.07
N GLN A 249 12.04 15.66 -0.33
CA GLN A 249 11.27 16.51 0.58
C GLN A 249 10.63 15.68 1.70
N VAL A 250 10.13 14.48 1.40
CA VAL A 250 9.61 13.55 2.42
C VAL A 250 10.71 13.17 3.42
N GLN A 251 11.90 12.78 2.93
CA GLN A 251 13.06 12.44 3.78
C GLN A 251 13.44 13.61 4.68
N GLN A 252 13.58 14.80 4.11
CA GLN A 252 13.97 15.99 4.87
C GLN A 252 12.92 16.38 5.90
N TRP A 253 11.64 16.41 5.51
CA TRP A 253 10.53 16.73 6.39
C TRP A 253 10.46 15.77 7.59
N CYS A 254 10.61 14.46 7.35
CA CYS A 254 10.63 13.47 8.41
C CYS A 254 11.83 13.67 9.35
N LYS A 255 13.01 13.92 8.80
CA LYS A 255 14.22 14.21 9.59
C LYS A 255 14.03 15.42 10.50
N ASP A 256 13.47 16.52 9.97
CA ASP A 256 13.24 17.77 10.71
C ASP A 256 12.21 17.58 11.85
N LYS A 257 11.34 16.58 11.74
CA LYS A 257 10.31 16.26 12.74
C LYS A 257 10.67 15.09 13.65
N GLY A 258 11.82 14.45 13.45
CA GLY A 258 12.21 13.24 14.17
C GLY A 258 11.31 12.03 13.87
N LEU A 259 10.70 12.01 12.69
CA LEU A 259 9.86 10.91 12.20
C LEU A 259 10.63 10.00 11.26
N ILE A 260 10.17 8.79 11.08
CA ILE A 260 10.84 7.77 10.27
C ILE A 260 10.21 7.72 8.88
N PRO A 261 10.94 8.10 7.82
CA PRO A 261 10.50 7.83 6.45
C PRO A 261 10.82 6.38 6.06
N VAL A 262 10.18 5.87 5.00
CA VAL A 262 10.67 4.64 4.35
C VAL A 262 12.08 4.85 3.81
N GLU A 263 12.88 3.81 3.82
CA GLU A 263 14.25 3.85 3.34
C GLU A 263 14.31 4.23 1.85
N GLN A 264 15.06 5.27 1.52
CA GLN A 264 15.33 5.68 0.15
C GLN A 264 16.61 5.03 -0.34
N LEU A 265 16.48 4.13 -1.30
CA LEU A 265 17.58 3.32 -1.86
C LEU A 265 18.25 4.01 -3.04
N TYR A 266 17.52 4.81 -3.80
CA TYR A 266 18.04 5.56 -4.95
C TYR A 266 17.27 6.85 -5.17
N TYR A 267 17.97 7.86 -5.72
CA TYR A 267 17.38 9.09 -6.25
C TYR A 267 18.28 9.66 -7.36
N GLY A 268 17.79 9.74 -8.57
CA GLY A 268 18.54 10.29 -9.71
C GLY A 268 17.92 9.95 -11.05
N TYR A 269 18.64 10.27 -12.14
CA TYR A 269 18.20 9.90 -13.48
C TYR A 269 18.18 8.38 -13.64
N ALA A 270 17.11 7.84 -14.22
CA ALA A 270 16.94 6.40 -14.40
C ALA A 270 18.12 5.77 -15.16
N LYS A 271 18.59 6.38 -16.24
CA LYS A 271 19.75 5.90 -17.01
C LYS A 271 21.07 5.87 -16.22
N LYS A 272 21.21 6.69 -15.17
CA LYS A 272 22.42 6.69 -14.34
C LYS A 272 22.48 5.50 -13.38
N LEU A 273 21.36 4.83 -13.16
CA LEU A 273 21.33 3.64 -12.31
C LEU A 273 22.03 2.45 -12.96
N TYR A 274 21.87 2.32 -14.28
CA TYR A 274 22.47 1.28 -15.13
C TYR A 274 23.09 1.91 -16.39
N PRO A 275 24.26 2.58 -16.27
CA PRO A 275 24.87 3.29 -17.38
C PRO A 275 25.26 2.40 -18.57
N GLU A 276 25.36 1.09 -18.34
CA GLU A 276 25.69 0.08 -19.35
C GLU A 276 24.51 -0.30 -20.25
N LEU A 277 23.29 0.13 -19.91
CA LEU A 277 22.14 -0.08 -20.79
C LEU A 277 22.12 1.00 -21.87
N ASP A 278 22.22 0.57 -23.11
CA ASP A 278 22.03 1.46 -24.26
C ASP A 278 20.61 2.02 -24.26
N GLU A 279 20.44 3.29 -24.63
CA GLU A 279 19.13 3.93 -24.81
C GLU A 279 18.46 3.40 -26.09
N THR A 280 18.27 2.06 -26.16
CA THR A 280 17.68 1.34 -27.28
C THR A 280 16.16 1.27 -27.16
N GLU A 281 15.50 0.72 -28.19
CA GLU A 281 14.05 0.50 -28.19
C GLU A 281 13.55 -0.36 -27.02
N HIS A 282 14.39 -1.25 -26.48
CA HIS A 282 14.07 -2.15 -25.36
C HIS A 282 14.67 -1.70 -24.01
N TRP A 283 15.13 -0.46 -23.90
CA TRP A 283 15.76 0.04 -22.67
C TRP A 283 14.87 -0.18 -21.44
N ASN A 284 13.59 0.08 -21.55
CA ASN A 284 12.64 0.03 -20.43
C ASN A 284 12.49 -1.39 -19.86
N GLU A 285 12.33 -2.38 -20.75
CA GLU A 285 12.24 -3.79 -20.38
C GLU A 285 13.54 -4.27 -19.74
N ASN A 286 14.68 -3.93 -20.34
CA ASN A 286 15.99 -4.27 -19.83
C ASN A 286 16.25 -3.61 -18.47
N PHE A 287 15.85 -2.34 -18.30
CA PHE A 287 15.94 -1.62 -17.04
C PHE A 287 15.15 -2.34 -15.93
N ILE A 288 13.88 -2.69 -16.19
CA ILE A 288 13.03 -3.37 -15.21
C ILE A 288 13.53 -4.79 -14.92
N GLN A 289 13.99 -5.51 -15.93
CA GLN A 289 14.56 -6.84 -15.77
C GLN A 289 15.81 -6.81 -14.88
N LYS A 290 16.71 -5.85 -15.12
CA LYS A 290 17.91 -5.67 -14.32
C LYS A 290 17.57 -5.28 -12.87
N LEU A 291 16.65 -4.32 -12.71
CA LEU A 291 16.18 -3.87 -11.41
C LEU A 291 15.54 -5.02 -10.60
N ALA A 292 14.81 -5.92 -11.26
CA ALA A 292 14.15 -7.06 -10.60
C ALA A 292 15.11 -8.09 -9.99
N ASN A 293 16.39 -8.05 -10.35
CA ASN A 293 17.43 -8.95 -9.87
C ASN A 293 18.56 -8.23 -9.13
N ASP A 294 18.40 -6.93 -8.89
CA ASP A 294 19.47 -6.12 -8.31
C ASP A 294 19.51 -6.27 -6.79
N LYS A 295 20.58 -6.90 -6.31
CA LYS A 295 20.83 -7.13 -4.89
C LYS A 295 21.05 -5.83 -4.08
N ARG A 296 21.44 -4.73 -4.73
CA ARG A 296 21.53 -3.42 -4.07
C ARG A 296 20.19 -2.96 -3.49
N PHE A 297 19.09 -3.47 -4.04
CA PHE A 297 17.71 -3.22 -3.62
C PHE A 297 17.09 -4.42 -2.91
N HIS A 298 17.91 -5.38 -2.46
CA HIS A 298 17.49 -6.62 -1.78
C HIS A 298 16.46 -7.43 -2.57
N MET A 299 16.50 -7.31 -3.92
CA MET A 299 15.60 -8.08 -4.77
C MET A 299 15.96 -9.56 -4.69
N GLU A 300 14.93 -10.40 -4.49
CA GLU A 300 15.03 -11.85 -4.30
C GLU A 300 15.82 -12.30 -3.05
N GLU A 301 16.03 -11.38 -2.10
CA GLU A 301 16.71 -11.63 -0.84
C GLU A 301 15.73 -11.65 0.35
N LEU A 302 16.25 -11.90 1.55
CA LEU A 302 15.51 -11.70 2.80
C LEU A 302 15.36 -10.20 3.08
N SER A 303 14.35 -9.85 3.86
CA SER A 303 14.14 -8.47 4.28
C SER A 303 15.34 -7.96 5.10
N PRO A 304 15.97 -6.85 4.67
CA PRO A 304 17.14 -6.32 5.40
C PRO A 304 16.75 -5.66 6.72
N THR A 305 15.47 -5.36 6.92
CA THR A 305 14.95 -4.62 8.08
C THR A 305 14.25 -5.53 9.08
N CYS A 306 14.05 -6.81 8.77
CA CYS A 306 13.42 -7.76 9.68
C CYS A 306 14.48 -8.61 10.40
N HIS A 307 14.21 -8.92 11.66
CA HIS A 307 15.07 -9.75 12.51
C HIS A 307 14.87 -11.24 12.27
N ASN A 308 13.87 -11.62 11.48
CA ASN A 308 13.58 -13.00 11.13
C ASN A 308 13.65 -13.23 9.61
N ASP A 309 13.75 -14.50 9.23
CA ASP A 309 13.90 -14.92 7.84
C ASP A 309 12.57 -14.83 7.08
N VAL A 310 12.26 -13.63 6.61
CA VAL A 310 11.12 -13.35 5.74
C VAL A 310 11.59 -12.72 4.42
N PRO A 311 10.94 -12.99 3.29
CA PRO A 311 11.34 -12.41 2.02
C PRO A 311 11.13 -10.90 2.01
N HIS A 312 12.05 -10.15 1.39
CA HIS A 312 11.81 -8.74 1.10
C HIS A 312 10.58 -8.58 0.22
N GLU A 313 9.69 -7.64 0.53
CA GLU A 313 8.47 -7.45 -0.28
C GLU A 313 8.81 -6.92 -1.67
N GLY A 314 9.84 -6.08 -1.77
CA GLY A 314 10.28 -5.44 -3.01
C GLY A 314 10.49 -3.95 -2.83
N ILE A 315 10.32 -3.21 -3.90
CA ILE A 315 10.56 -1.77 -3.97
C ILE A 315 9.38 -1.01 -4.56
N VAL A 316 9.35 0.29 -4.27
CA VAL A 316 8.47 1.25 -4.95
C VAL A 316 9.34 2.21 -5.74
N ILE A 317 9.04 2.37 -7.03
CA ILE A 317 9.69 3.29 -7.95
C ILE A 317 8.73 4.44 -8.19
N ARG A 318 9.18 5.67 -7.99
CA ARG A 318 8.40 6.87 -8.23
C ARG A 318 9.08 7.75 -9.24
N ILE A 319 8.32 8.29 -10.19
CA ILE A 319 8.79 9.32 -11.13
C ILE A 319 8.61 10.68 -10.44
N GLU A 320 9.72 11.42 -10.31
CA GLU A 320 9.77 12.68 -9.56
C GLU A 320 9.40 13.87 -10.47
N ASN A 321 8.20 13.84 -11.04
CA ASN A 321 7.68 14.85 -11.97
C ASN A 321 6.64 15.80 -11.33
N GLY A 322 6.51 15.77 -9.98
CA GLY A 322 5.51 16.55 -9.25
C GLY A 322 4.09 15.94 -9.26
N LEU A 323 3.93 14.81 -9.96
CA LEU A 323 2.70 14.02 -9.97
C LEU A 323 2.84 12.80 -9.06
N SER A 324 1.72 12.16 -8.78
CA SER A 324 1.68 10.96 -7.91
C SER A 324 1.85 9.70 -8.76
N GLU A 325 2.99 9.55 -9.43
CA GLU A 325 3.30 8.41 -10.30
C GLU A 325 4.26 7.45 -9.61
N ALA A 326 3.70 6.43 -8.97
CA ALA A 326 4.48 5.42 -8.27
C ALA A 326 4.07 4.01 -8.70
N TYR A 327 5.06 3.14 -8.81
CA TYR A 327 4.93 1.77 -9.29
C TYR A 327 5.62 0.83 -8.31
N LYS A 328 5.08 -0.39 -8.15
CA LYS A 328 5.69 -1.41 -7.31
C LYS A 328 6.38 -2.48 -8.14
N LEU A 329 7.51 -2.95 -7.64
CA LEU A 329 8.20 -4.13 -8.13
C LEU A 329 8.35 -5.09 -6.94
N LYS A 330 7.58 -6.17 -6.95
CA LYS A 330 7.59 -7.18 -5.89
C LYS A 330 8.59 -8.29 -6.22
N CYS A 331 9.27 -8.81 -5.19
CA CYS A 331 10.12 -9.99 -5.29
C CYS A 331 9.29 -11.25 -5.59
N PHE A 332 9.82 -12.19 -6.37
CA PHE A 332 9.15 -13.45 -6.66
C PHE A 332 8.95 -14.30 -5.40
N ARG A 333 9.96 -14.31 -4.51
CA ARG A 333 9.85 -15.00 -3.22
C ARG A 333 8.66 -14.50 -2.41
N PHE A 334 8.49 -13.17 -2.35
CA PHE A 334 7.35 -12.57 -1.66
C PHE A 334 6.03 -12.94 -2.32
N LEU A 335 5.94 -12.82 -3.65
CA LEU A 335 4.74 -13.20 -4.41
C LEU A 335 4.37 -14.67 -4.20
N GLY A 336 5.36 -15.56 -4.09
CA GLY A 336 5.13 -16.97 -3.77
C GLY A 336 4.49 -17.17 -2.40
N GLU A 337 4.96 -16.46 -1.37
CA GLU A 337 4.35 -16.53 -0.04
C GLU A 337 2.98 -15.85 0.00
N GLU A 338 2.80 -14.70 -0.68
CA GLU A 338 1.50 -14.03 -0.81
C GLU A 338 0.46 -14.94 -1.47
N SER A 339 0.84 -15.67 -2.53
CA SER A 339 -0.06 -16.64 -3.19
C SER A 339 -0.45 -17.78 -2.24
N LYS A 340 0.50 -18.34 -1.48
CA LYS A 340 0.21 -19.38 -0.50
C LYS A 340 -0.73 -18.89 0.62
N SER A 341 -0.56 -17.64 1.06
CA SER A 341 -1.44 -17.00 2.05
C SER A 341 -2.86 -16.87 1.53
N LEU A 342 -3.00 -16.37 0.28
CA LEU A 342 -4.29 -16.26 -0.39
C LEU A 342 -4.98 -17.61 -0.60
N ASP A 343 -4.23 -18.67 -0.93
CA ASP A 343 -4.76 -20.03 -1.09
C ASP A 343 -5.30 -20.60 0.23
N LYS A 344 -4.75 -20.17 1.36
CA LYS A 344 -5.22 -20.53 2.70
C LYS A 344 -6.39 -19.68 3.18
N GLY A 345 -6.69 -18.57 2.47
CA GLY A 345 -7.70 -17.60 2.86
C GLY A 345 -7.30 -16.73 4.06
N GLU A 346 -6.00 -16.42 4.15
CA GLU A 346 -5.41 -15.52 5.16
C GLU A 346 -5.43 -14.06 4.72
#